data_008eea727fa9ac43334ae646a44fcbe0
#
_entry.id   008eea727fa9ac43334ae646a44fcbe0
#
_cell.length_a   1.000
_cell.length_b   1.000
_cell.length_c   1.000
_cell.angle_alpha   90.00
_cell.angle_beta   90.00
_cell.angle_gamma   90.00
#
_symmetry.space_group_name_H-M   'P 1'
#
loop_
_entity.id
_entity.type
_entity.pdbx_description
1 polymer ?
#
loop_
_entity_poly.entity_id
_entity_poly.type
_entity_poly.pdbx_seq_one_letter_code
_entity_poly.pdbx_strand_id
1 'polypeptide(L)'
;MVVKVSLDVGTILKQYERSKAKKAPYDSFILEMLQYLCPRLSNKVSGRIASGSKQTTLQFDSAGEDAGQKLAASLSGTLISPSQKWFRLVPREYALRALPAFMRWLEECGDRLYAAFNNSNLSMEAAESFLSLVYIGTDAMLHEEAAAKRIGEFGGFRFRTLGFGEYCYEEDMFGMVNKLYRSFDTTYGAAAEIPGWIEKMPTEAQNKVRNSPEEEFEVVHVVYPRTSYNRRQSDFLNMPFGSCYIMTRTRVLLDEGGFNEFPYAVTRWAKSPGEIYGRGPGHRAYPDVRSQNRLAELELEAGSKAVDPTLLVLHEAIMGDATLNPAGINAIDGQMVGNDVRRAVMPLESGANFQWTVDKLERLEKKIRQAFHNDHLIVPEKPDMSATEFAGRQEVMQRMIGSTFGRIYVEKLAIIVNRGFAMMERAGAFPPPPPIPQQYVGTAIDIVFEGPLARAQRSHDLIAIQRKNEWLTGQMNLGNTSAIDLFDADQEGREMAEITGLPANLVRDPDEVAGIRKAKAAAAKQQQGMEQLTEALKGAGAAAPALDRLPRTARKVDSAFANAGAGS
;
A
#
# COMPACT_ATOMS: atom_id res chain seq x y z
N MET A 1 -22.84 37.23 13.66
CA MET A 1 -23.50 36.36 14.66
C MET A 1 -23.50 34.94 14.10
N VAL A 2 -22.48 34.17 14.41
CA VAL A 2 -22.39 32.78 13.93
C VAL A 2 -23.32 31.97 14.81
N VAL A 3 -24.39 31.45 14.24
CA VAL A 3 -25.29 30.49 14.92
C VAL A 3 -24.42 29.27 15.23
N LYS A 4 -24.03 29.11 16.50
CA LYS A 4 -23.51 27.84 17.02
C LYS A 4 -24.63 26.82 16.84
N VAL A 5 -24.58 26.06 15.76
CA VAL A 5 -25.40 24.86 15.65
C VAL A 5 -24.85 23.91 16.71
N SER A 6 -25.56 23.81 17.83
CA SER A 6 -25.23 22.82 18.85
C SER A 6 -25.33 21.45 18.17
N LEU A 7 -24.27 20.66 18.29
CA LEU A 7 -24.18 19.31 17.74
C LEU A 7 -25.34 18.49 18.32
N ASP A 8 -26.31 18.11 17.49
CA ASP A 8 -27.39 17.24 17.94
C ASP A 8 -26.91 15.79 17.99
N VAL A 9 -26.43 15.40 19.17
CA VAL A 9 -25.96 14.05 19.48
C VAL A 9 -27.04 13.00 19.13
N GLY A 10 -28.33 13.32 19.35
CA GLY A 10 -29.44 12.42 19.04
C GLY A 10 -29.54 12.14 17.54
N THR A 11 -29.36 13.16 16.71
CA THR A 11 -29.39 13.01 15.24
C THR A 11 -28.18 12.20 14.76
N ILE A 12 -26.99 12.44 15.30
CA ILE A 12 -25.77 11.70 14.93
C ILE A 12 -25.92 10.21 15.27
N LEU A 13 -26.37 9.88 16.47
CA LEU A 13 -26.58 8.48 16.87
C LEU A 13 -27.66 7.78 16.01
N LYS A 14 -28.73 8.46 15.62
CA LYS A 14 -29.71 7.90 14.67
C LYS A 14 -29.10 7.61 13.30
N GLN A 15 -28.22 8.49 12.81
CA GLN A 15 -27.51 8.27 11.54
C GLN A 15 -26.53 7.09 11.67
N TYR A 16 -25.82 6.99 12.79
CA TYR A 16 -24.94 5.86 13.09
C TYR A 16 -25.72 4.53 13.06
N GLU A 17 -26.83 4.43 13.80
CA GLU A 17 -27.66 3.23 13.84
C GLU A 17 -28.21 2.84 12.45
N ARG A 18 -28.61 3.83 11.65
CA ARG A 18 -29.03 3.59 10.26
C ARG A 18 -27.88 3.07 9.40
N SER A 19 -26.68 3.61 9.55
CA SER A 19 -25.51 3.17 8.82
C SER A 19 -25.07 1.76 9.25
N LYS A 20 -25.14 1.46 10.55
CA LYS A 20 -24.87 0.13 11.14
C LYS A 20 -25.88 -0.90 10.64
N ALA A 21 -27.17 -0.56 10.59
CA ALA A 21 -28.21 -1.44 10.05
C ALA A 21 -28.00 -1.79 8.57
N LYS A 22 -27.56 -0.83 7.76
CA LYS A 22 -27.22 -1.08 6.35
C LYS A 22 -26.00 -1.99 6.19
N LYS A 23 -25.08 -1.99 7.16
CA LYS A 23 -23.88 -2.81 7.15
C LYS A 23 -24.14 -4.25 7.62
N ALA A 24 -25.13 -4.49 8.47
CA ALA A 24 -25.35 -5.78 9.10
C ALA A 24 -25.39 -7.00 8.14
N PRO A 25 -26.01 -6.93 6.92
CA PRO A 25 -25.93 -8.03 5.97
C PRO A 25 -24.50 -8.36 5.51
N TYR A 26 -23.66 -7.32 5.35
CA TYR A 26 -22.26 -7.50 4.99
C TYR A 26 -21.46 -8.15 6.13
N ASP A 27 -21.69 -7.73 7.38
CA ASP A 27 -21.02 -8.31 8.56
C ASP A 27 -21.27 -9.81 8.66
N SER A 28 -22.52 -10.27 8.48
CA SER A 28 -22.89 -11.68 8.54
C SER A 28 -22.20 -12.52 7.46
N PHE A 29 -22.22 -12.03 6.22
CA PHE A 29 -21.58 -12.71 5.10
C PHE A 29 -20.05 -12.75 5.22
N ILE A 30 -19.44 -11.63 5.59
CA ILE A 30 -17.99 -11.52 5.75
C ILE A 30 -17.51 -12.39 6.90
N LEU A 31 -18.26 -12.47 8.00
CA LEU A 31 -17.92 -13.36 9.12
C LEU A 31 -17.90 -14.83 8.68
N GLU A 32 -18.93 -15.29 7.96
CA GLU A 32 -18.97 -16.64 7.39
C GLU A 32 -17.77 -16.90 6.47
N MET A 33 -17.49 -15.97 5.57
CA MET A 33 -16.37 -16.08 4.62
C MET A 33 -15.01 -16.17 5.32
N LEU A 34 -14.78 -15.35 6.34
CA LEU A 34 -13.52 -15.30 7.07
C LEU A 34 -13.24 -16.57 7.86
N GLN A 35 -14.27 -17.30 8.33
CA GLN A 35 -14.09 -18.57 9.02
C GLN A 35 -13.39 -19.63 8.15
N TYR A 36 -13.50 -19.51 6.82
CA TYR A 36 -12.84 -20.41 5.85
C TYR A 36 -11.56 -19.82 5.28
N LEU A 37 -11.51 -18.50 5.03
CA LEU A 37 -10.41 -17.84 4.33
C LEU A 37 -9.32 -17.30 5.26
N CYS A 38 -9.71 -16.67 6.37
CA CYS A 38 -8.77 -16.07 7.30
C CYS A 38 -9.39 -15.93 8.70
N PRO A 39 -9.46 -17.02 9.48
CA PRO A 39 -10.16 -17.03 10.77
C PRO A 39 -9.68 -15.96 11.76
N ARG A 40 -8.39 -15.58 11.73
CA ARG A 40 -7.83 -14.54 12.59
C ARG A 40 -8.45 -13.15 12.40
N LEU A 41 -9.04 -12.88 11.24
CA LEU A 41 -9.74 -11.61 10.98
C LEU A 41 -11.20 -11.63 11.47
N SER A 42 -11.76 -12.78 11.86
CA SER A 42 -13.14 -12.89 12.30
C SER A 42 -13.44 -12.03 13.53
N ASN A 43 -12.49 -11.87 14.44
CA ASN A 43 -12.61 -10.97 15.60
C ASN A 43 -12.78 -9.51 15.19
N LYS A 44 -12.16 -9.10 14.07
CA LYS A 44 -12.28 -7.74 13.54
C LYS A 44 -13.68 -7.45 12.99
N VAL A 45 -14.54 -8.45 12.83
CA VAL A 45 -15.91 -8.32 12.33
C VAL A 45 -16.94 -8.45 13.44
N SER A 46 -16.85 -9.49 14.26
CA SER A 46 -17.88 -9.78 15.27
C SER A 46 -17.65 -9.07 16.61
N GLY A 47 -16.40 -8.80 16.97
CA GLY A 47 -16.02 -8.27 18.29
C GLY A 47 -16.38 -9.19 19.48
N ARG A 48 -16.99 -10.38 19.23
CA ARG A 48 -17.56 -11.27 20.25
C ARG A 48 -16.73 -12.51 20.55
N ILE A 49 -15.68 -12.74 19.75
CA ILE A 49 -14.84 -13.94 19.91
C ILE A 49 -13.79 -13.60 20.99
N ALA A 50 -13.73 -14.42 22.03
CA ALA A 50 -12.77 -14.23 23.11
C ALA A 50 -11.34 -14.27 22.58
N SER A 51 -10.49 -13.37 23.06
CA SER A 51 -9.08 -13.32 22.71
C SER A 51 -8.41 -14.68 23.03
N GLY A 52 -7.64 -15.22 22.08
CA GLY A 52 -6.96 -16.52 22.24
C GLY A 52 -7.84 -17.76 22.02
N SER A 53 -9.13 -17.61 21.67
CA SER A 53 -9.98 -18.74 21.35
C SER A 53 -9.61 -19.39 20.02
N LYS A 54 -9.84 -20.72 19.91
CA LYS A 54 -9.63 -21.47 18.67
C LYS A 54 -10.64 -21.03 17.60
N GLN A 55 -10.13 -20.52 16.47
CA GLN A 55 -10.96 -20.00 15.38
C GLN A 55 -10.94 -20.88 14.11
N THR A 56 -10.08 -21.91 14.06
CA THR A 56 -9.83 -22.75 12.87
C THR A 56 -10.70 -24.01 12.83
N THR A 57 -11.90 -23.99 13.41
CA THR A 57 -12.76 -25.18 13.51
C THR A 57 -13.33 -25.64 12.16
N LEU A 58 -13.47 -24.73 11.21
CA LEU A 58 -14.02 -25.01 9.89
C LEU A 58 -12.95 -25.06 8.79
N GLN A 59 -11.67 -24.91 9.14
CA GLN A 59 -10.57 -24.87 8.19
C GLN A 59 -9.84 -26.22 8.19
N PHE A 60 -10.03 -27.00 7.14
CA PHE A 60 -9.36 -28.26 6.87
C PHE A 60 -8.24 -28.11 5.81
N ASP A 61 -8.24 -27.00 5.08
CA ASP A 61 -7.25 -26.67 4.06
C ASP A 61 -6.89 -25.20 4.15
N SER A 62 -5.59 -24.88 4.05
CA SER A 62 -5.05 -23.53 4.20
C SER A 62 -4.76 -22.80 2.87
N ALA A 63 -5.04 -23.41 1.72
CA ALA A 63 -4.69 -22.85 0.41
C ALA A 63 -5.31 -21.47 0.16
N GLY A 64 -6.54 -21.23 0.64
CA GLY A 64 -7.20 -19.94 0.56
C GLY A 64 -6.54 -18.85 1.41
N GLU A 65 -6.11 -19.21 2.61
CA GLU A 65 -5.41 -18.30 3.51
C GLU A 65 -4.03 -17.95 2.97
N ASP A 66 -3.24 -18.95 2.56
CA ASP A 66 -1.90 -18.76 1.99
C ASP A 66 -1.94 -17.89 0.72
N ALA A 67 -2.88 -18.16 -0.17
CA ALA A 67 -3.04 -17.40 -1.41
C ALA A 67 -3.37 -15.91 -1.15
N GLY A 68 -4.25 -15.64 -0.21
CA GLY A 68 -4.63 -14.25 0.13
C GLY A 68 -3.52 -13.51 0.87
N GLN A 69 -2.78 -14.18 1.77
CA GLN A 69 -1.63 -13.59 2.46
C GLN A 69 -0.52 -13.21 1.47
N LYS A 70 -0.22 -14.07 0.49
CA LYS A 70 0.75 -13.79 -0.58
C LYS A 70 0.36 -12.56 -1.40
N LEU A 71 -0.91 -12.45 -1.79
CA LEU A 71 -1.39 -11.27 -2.50
C LEU A 71 -1.27 -10.01 -1.64
N ALA A 72 -1.69 -10.05 -0.38
CA ALA A 72 -1.62 -8.89 0.52
C ALA A 72 -0.17 -8.44 0.77
N ALA A 73 0.75 -9.38 0.98
CA ALA A 73 2.18 -9.10 1.14
C ALA A 73 2.79 -8.48 -0.12
N SER A 74 2.44 -9.00 -1.31
CA SER A 74 2.87 -8.45 -2.59
C SER A 74 2.38 -7.01 -2.79
N LEU A 75 1.11 -6.73 -2.48
CA LEU A 75 0.53 -5.38 -2.55
C LEU A 75 1.23 -4.41 -1.60
N SER A 76 1.46 -4.81 -0.35
CA SER A 76 2.14 -4.00 0.64
C SER A 76 3.57 -3.66 0.21
N GLY A 77 4.35 -4.66 -0.21
CA GLY A 77 5.72 -4.48 -0.66
C GLY A 77 5.86 -3.68 -1.95
N THR A 78 4.83 -3.72 -2.82
CA THR A 78 4.84 -3.01 -4.11
C THR A 78 4.36 -1.57 -3.99
N LEU A 79 3.31 -1.31 -3.20
CA LEU A 79 2.64 -0.01 -3.15
C LEU A 79 3.16 0.90 -2.03
N ILE A 80 3.59 0.33 -0.90
CA ILE A 80 4.12 1.07 0.26
C ILE A 80 5.45 0.44 0.65
N SER A 81 6.46 0.60 -0.23
CA SER A 81 7.79 0.04 0.03
C SER A 81 8.57 0.91 1.02
N PRO A 82 9.13 0.34 2.10
CA PRO A 82 10.02 1.07 3.00
C PRO A 82 11.42 1.27 2.40
N SER A 83 11.80 0.48 1.40
CA SER A 83 13.14 0.52 0.78
C SER A 83 13.22 1.44 -0.43
N GLN A 84 12.09 1.79 -1.04
CA GLN A 84 12.04 2.59 -2.26
C GLN A 84 10.93 3.62 -2.17
N LYS A 85 11.24 4.88 -2.55
CA LYS A 85 10.24 5.94 -2.64
C LYS A 85 9.16 5.57 -3.65
N TRP A 86 7.92 5.52 -3.19
CA TRP A 86 6.77 5.04 -3.97
C TRP A 86 5.88 6.17 -4.48
N PHE A 87 6.19 7.42 -4.15
CA PHE A 87 5.49 8.61 -4.64
C PHE A 87 6.48 9.75 -4.92
N ARG A 88 6.08 10.67 -5.79
CA ARG A 88 6.77 11.91 -6.07
C ARG A 88 5.75 13.06 -6.10
N LEU A 89 6.16 14.20 -5.59
CA LEU A 89 5.38 15.43 -5.63
C LEU A 89 5.71 16.18 -6.92
N VAL A 90 4.69 16.58 -7.67
CA VAL A 90 4.84 17.28 -8.94
C VAL A 90 3.89 18.47 -8.96
N PRO A 91 4.33 19.65 -9.43
CA PRO A 91 3.42 20.78 -9.57
C PRO A 91 2.37 20.50 -10.65
N ARG A 92 1.11 20.85 -10.38
CA ARG A 92 0.03 20.73 -11.37
C ARG A 92 0.32 21.62 -12.59
N GLU A 93 0.81 22.84 -12.34
CA GLU A 93 1.15 23.78 -13.40
C GLU A 93 2.45 23.40 -14.10
N TYR A 94 2.37 23.23 -15.42
CA TYR A 94 3.53 22.83 -16.23
C TYR A 94 4.66 23.87 -16.17
N ALA A 95 4.32 25.16 -16.09
CA ALA A 95 5.32 26.25 -16.02
C ALA A 95 6.22 26.14 -14.77
N LEU A 96 5.71 25.61 -13.66
CA LEU A 96 6.52 25.40 -12.44
C LEU A 96 7.50 24.23 -12.59
N ARG A 97 7.23 23.28 -13.48
CA ARG A 97 8.16 22.17 -13.78
C ARG A 97 9.44 22.66 -14.45
N ALA A 98 9.37 23.80 -15.14
CA ALA A 98 10.52 24.43 -15.75
C ALA A 98 11.42 25.19 -14.76
N LEU A 99 11.01 25.32 -13.48
CA LEU A 99 11.78 26.00 -12.43
C LEU A 99 12.58 24.99 -11.60
N PRO A 100 13.90 24.83 -11.81
CA PRO A 100 14.70 23.81 -11.13
C PRO A 100 14.74 23.99 -9.61
N ALA A 101 14.73 25.22 -9.12
CA ALA A 101 14.71 25.51 -7.69
C ALA A 101 13.43 25.01 -7.01
N PHE A 102 12.28 25.14 -7.69
CA PHE A 102 11.00 24.67 -7.18
C PHE A 102 10.90 23.14 -7.23
N MET A 103 11.41 22.53 -8.30
CA MET A 103 11.44 21.05 -8.41
C MET A 103 12.34 20.43 -7.33
N ARG A 104 13.52 21.00 -7.06
CA ARG A 104 14.40 20.56 -5.97
C ARG A 104 13.76 20.71 -4.59
N TRP A 105 13.06 21.82 -4.36
CA TRP A 105 12.30 22.02 -3.12
C TRP A 105 11.21 20.97 -2.94
N LEU A 106 10.44 20.65 -4.01
CA LEU A 106 9.43 19.58 -3.96
C LEU A 106 10.04 18.20 -3.73
N GLU A 107 11.19 17.92 -4.33
CA GLU A 107 11.91 16.66 -4.11
C GLU A 107 12.35 16.54 -2.65
N GLU A 108 12.92 17.59 -2.07
CA GLU A 108 13.29 17.62 -0.65
C GLU A 108 12.07 17.47 0.27
N CYS A 109 10.94 18.13 -0.03
CA CYS A 109 9.69 17.94 0.68
C CYS A 109 9.22 16.48 0.61
N GLY A 110 9.29 15.89 -0.58
CA GLY A 110 8.94 14.48 -0.81
C GLY A 110 9.86 13.51 -0.04
N ASP A 111 11.15 13.80 0.05
CA ASP A 111 12.11 12.98 0.80
C ASP A 111 11.86 13.05 2.31
N ARG A 112 11.62 14.25 2.83
CA ARG A 112 11.26 14.44 4.24
C ARG A 112 9.94 13.73 4.60
N LEU A 113 8.94 13.82 3.73
CA LEU A 113 7.66 13.15 3.90
C LEU A 113 7.82 11.62 3.87
N TYR A 114 8.61 11.10 2.92
CA TYR A 114 8.91 9.67 2.84
C TYR A 114 9.68 9.17 4.07
N ALA A 115 10.67 9.92 4.54
CA ALA A 115 11.39 9.61 5.77
C ALA A 115 10.46 9.61 6.99
N ALA A 116 9.51 10.56 7.07
CA ALA A 116 8.52 10.60 8.15
C ALA A 116 7.57 9.40 8.12
N PHE A 117 7.16 8.93 6.92
CA PHE A 117 6.38 7.71 6.77
C PHE A 117 7.16 6.46 7.21
N ASN A 118 8.42 6.34 6.83
CA ASN A 118 9.27 5.21 7.21
C ASN A 118 9.58 5.16 8.70
N ASN A 119 9.64 6.32 9.36
CA ASN A 119 9.83 6.42 10.81
C ASN A 119 8.52 6.19 11.61
N SER A 120 7.40 6.02 10.93
CA SER A 120 6.10 5.75 11.51
C SER A 120 5.77 4.24 11.50
N ASN A 121 4.59 3.88 12.00
CA ASN A 121 4.07 2.53 11.92
C ASN A 121 3.32 2.22 10.60
N LEU A 122 3.49 3.03 9.54
CA LEU A 122 2.74 2.89 8.28
C LEU A 122 2.92 1.51 7.65
N SER A 123 4.15 0.98 7.57
CA SER A 123 4.41 -0.30 6.91
C SER A 123 3.70 -1.47 7.59
N MET A 124 3.65 -1.47 8.93
CA MET A 124 2.95 -2.49 9.73
C MET A 124 1.44 -2.41 9.52
N GLU A 125 0.89 -1.21 9.66
CA GLU A 125 -0.54 -0.97 9.48
C GLU A 125 -1.00 -1.20 8.03
N ALA A 126 -0.15 -0.90 7.05
CA ALA A 126 -0.42 -1.17 5.64
C ALA A 126 -0.54 -2.67 5.35
N ALA A 127 0.29 -3.52 5.94
CA ALA A 127 0.20 -4.97 5.78
C ALA A 127 -1.15 -5.50 6.26
N GLU A 128 -1.61 -5.08 7.46
CA GLU A 128 -2.92 -5.45 8.00
C GLU A 128 -4.09 -4.89 7.18
N SER A 129 -3.93 -3.68 6.65
CA SER A 129 -4.89 -3.02 5.80
C SER A 129 -5.04 -3.73 4.45
N PHE A 130 -3.95 -4.08 3.77
CA PHE A 130 -4.02 -4.84 2.53
C PHE A 130 -4.57 -6.25 2.73
N LEU A 131 -4.31 -6.87 3.88
CA LEU A 131 -4.92 -8.15 4.23
C LEU A 131 -6.44 -8.02 4.34
N SER A 132 -6.93 -6.99 5.03
CA SER A 132 -8.37 -6.69 5.11
C SER A 132 -8.95 -6.39 3.73
N LEU A 133 -8.25 -5.64 2.89
CA LEU A 133 -8.68 -5.30 1.54
C LEU A 133 -8.80 -6.53 0.63
N VAL A 134 -7.87 -7.48 0.73
CA VAL A 134 -7.86 -8.72 -0.07
C VAL A 134 -9.00 -9.65 0.32
N TYR A 135 -9.21 -9.89 1.60
CA TYR A 135 -10.25 -10.82 2.04
C TYR A 135 -11.62 -10.16 2.10
N ILE A 136 -11.73 -9.01 2.77
CA ILE A 136 -13.00 -8.33 3.03
C ILE A 136 -13.42 -7.44 1.86
N GLY A 137 -12.46 -6.95 1.07
CA GLY A 137 -12.72 -6.03 -0.04
C GLY A 137 -12.90 -4.58 0.36
N THR A 138 -12.87 -4.28 1.65
CA THR A 138 -12.95 -2.91 2.20
C THR A 138 -12.01 -2.79 3.39
N ASP A 139 -11.34 -1.66 3.47
CA ASP A 139 -10.42 -1.31 4.52
C ASP A 139 -10.61 0.14 4.95
N ALA A 140 -10.33 0.45 6.20
CA ALA A 140 -10.31 1.80 6.74
C ALA A 140 -9.08 2.00 7.61
N MET A 141 -8.26 2.98 7.26
CA MET A 141 -7.05 3.36 7.99
C MET A 141 -7.17 4.78 8.50
N LEU A 142 -7.01 4.97 9.80
CA LEU A 142 -6.88 6.28 10.45
C LEU A 142 -5.45 6.78 10.29
N HIS A 143 -5.30 8.05 9.92
CA HIS A 143 -4.03 8.74 9.80
C HIS A 143 -4.04 10.00 10.65
N GLU A 144 -3.25 10.03 11.70
CA GLU A 144 -3.16 11.13 12.65
C GLU A 144 -1.71 11.56 12.86
N GLU A 145 -1.53 12.76 13.36
CA GLU A 145 -0.24 13.23 13.88
C GLU A 145 -0.02 12.63 15.27
N ALA A 146 1.18 12.09 15.50
CA ALA A 146 1.58 11.64 16.83
C ALA A 146 1.84 12.85 17.74
N ALA A 147 1.68 12.68 19.06
CA ALA A 147 1.96 13.74 20.00
C ALA A 147 3.41 14.21 19.88
N ALA A 148 3.59 15.51 19.63
CA ALA A 148 4.91 16.11 19.53
C ALA A 148 5.63 16.05 20.88
N LYS A 149 6.94 15.79 20.86
CA LYS A 149 7.78 15.80 22.08
C LYS A 149 8.00 17.23 22.60
N ARG A 150 7.97 18.21 21.70
CA ARG A 150 8.11 19.64 22.02
C ARG A 150 7.02 20.43 21.31
N ILE A 151 6.56 21.51 21.93
CA ILE A 151 5.56 22.40 21.35
C ILE A 151 6.14 23.03 20.07
N GLY A 152 5.40 22.92 18.96
CA GLY A 152 5.79 23.48 17.67
C GLY A 152 6.69 22.58 16.80
N GLU A 153 7.03 21.36 17.24
CA GLU A 153 7.69 20.36 16.41
C GLU A 153 6.65 19.38 15.81
N PHE A 154 6.94 18.86 14.63
CA PHE A 154 6.16 17.79 14.05
C PHE A 154 6.39 16.48 14.85
N GLY A 155 5.32 15.92 15.40
CA GLY A 155 5.39 14.74 16.27
C GLY A 155 5.62 13.42 15.54
N GLY A 156 5.53 13.41 14.20
CA GLY A 156 5.51 12.21 13.37
C GLY A 156 4.10 11.76 13.02
N PHE A 157 4.00 10.67 12.28
CA PHE A 157 2.71 10.09 11.90
C PHE A 157 2.35 8.88 12.75
N ARG A 158 1.05 8.70 12.96
CA ARG A 158 0.46 7.53 13.58
C ARG A 158 -0.66 7.00 12.70
N PHE A 159 -0.57 5.73 12.36
CA PHE A 159 -1.58 5.02 11.58
C PHE A 159 -2.27 3.97 12.44
N ARG A 160 -3.52 3.68 12.11
CA ARG A 160 -4.28 2.60 12.72
C ARG A 160 -5.25 2.00 11.71
N THR A 161 -5.09 0.75 11.40
CA THR A 161 -6.03 -0.02 10.60
C THR A 161 -7.21 -0.46 11.47
N LEU A 162 -8.42 -0.12 11.03
CA LEU A 162 -9.64 -0.45 11.77
C LEU A 162 -10.13 -1.85 11.43
N GLY A 163 -10.62 -2.57 12.42
CA GLY A 163 -11.36 -3.80 12.20
C GLY A 163 -12.68 -3.54 11.47
N PHE A 164 -13.08 -4.42 10.56
CA PHE A 164 -14.31 -4.21 9.78
C PHE A 164 -15.55 -4.05 10.66
N GLY A 165 -15.62 -4.72 11.80
CA GLY A 165 -16.69 -4.58 12.79
C GLY A 165 -16.73 -3.23 13.52
N GLU A 166 -15.58 -2.51 13.57
CA GLU A 166 -15.46 -1.29 14.34
C GLU A 166 -16.03 -0.05 13.64
N TYR A 167 -16.28 -0.09 12.31
CA TYR A 167 -16.67 1.11 11.57
C TYR A 167 -17.82 0.90 10.61
N CYS A 168 -18.56 1.97 10.36
CA CYS A 168 -19.45 2.12 9.21
C CYS A 168 -19.27 3.53 8.64
N TYR A 169 -19.57 3.70 7.35
CA TYR A 169 -19.34 4.96 6.65
C TYR A 169 -20.46 5.29 5.67
N GLU A 170 -20.48 6.54 5.26
CA GLU A 170 -21.39 7.07 4.25
C GLU A 170 -20.57 7.72 3.12
N GLU A 171 -21.12 7.67 1.92
CA GLU A 171 -20.57 8.29 0.72
C GLU A 171 -21.30 9.58 0.40
N ASP A 172 -20.58 10.48 -0.25
CA ASP A 172 -21.19 11.64 -0.90
C ASP A 172 -21.86 11.26 -2.23
N MET A 173 -22.45 12.24 -2.91
CA MET A 173 -23.12 12.05 -4.20
C MET A 173 -22.16 11.60 -5.32
N PHE A 174 -20.86 11.76 -5.16
CA PHE A 174 -19.81 11.35 -6.09
C PHE A 174 -19.21 9.98 -5.77
N GLY A 175 -19.70 9.32 -4.70
CA GLY A 175 -19.24 8.02 -4.26
C GLY A 175 -17.92 8.05 -3.46
N MET A 176 -17.49 9.22 -3.00
CA MET A 176 -16.34 9.37 -2.10
C MET A 176 -16.80 9.28 -0.64
N VAL A 177 -16.01 8.58 0.17
CA VAL A 177 -16.30 8.47 1.60
C VAL A 177 -15.90 9.76 2.29
N ASN A 178 -16.86 10.43 2.90
CA ASN A 178 -16.66 11.70 3.60
C ASN A 178 -17.18 11.70 5.04
N LYS A 179 -17.77 10.59 5.48
CA LYS A 179 -18.31 10.44 6.82
C LYS A 179 -18.05 9.03 7.33
N LEU A 180 -17.51 8.92 8.54
CA LEU A 180 -17.20 7.64 9.15
C LEU A 180 -17.59 7.66 10.63
N TYR A 181 -18.19 6.55 11.07
CA TYR A 181 -18.51 6.25 12.45
C TYR A 181 -17.65 5.08 12.88
N ARG A 182 -16.90 5.23 13.94
CA ARG A 182 -16.10 4.18 14.56
C ARG A 182 -16.63 3.89 15.94
N SER A 183 -17.05 2.65 16.18
CA SER A 183 -17.46 2.16 17.50
C SER A 183 -16.35 1.31 18.10
N PHE A 184 -16.03 1.56 19.35
CA PHE A 184 -15.06 0.78 20.10
C PHE A 184 -15.40 0.79 21.59
N ASP A 185 -15.03 -0.29 22.27
CA ASP A 185 -15.16 -0.39 23.71
C ASP A 185 -13.90 0.14 24.40
N THR A 186 -14.08 0.84 25.49
CA THR A 186 -13.00 1.34 26.33
C THR A 186 -13.39 1.17 27.80
N THR A 187 -12.39 0.98 28.66
CA THR A 187 -12.63 0.91 30.11
C THR A 187 -12.79 2.30 30.71
N TYR A 188 -13.53 2.39 31.83
CA TYR A 188 -13.65 3.66 32.55
C TYR A 188 -12.30 4.18 33.04
N GLY A 189 -11.35 3.27 33.38
CA GLY A 189 -9.99 3.64 33.77
C GLY A 189 -9.22 4.28 32.63
N ALA A 190 -9.20 3.67 31.44
CA ALA A 190 -8.53 4.21 30.27
C ALA A 190 -9.15 5.54 29.80
N ALA A 191 -10.47 5.68 29.89
CA ALA A 191 -11.15 6.92 29.56
C ALA A 191 -10.80 8.06 30.52
N ALA A 192 -10.45 7.74 31.76
CA ALA A 192 -10.01 8.71 32.77
C ALA A 192 -8.64 9.33 32.48
N GLU A 193 -7.79 8.64 31.71
CA GLU A 193 -6.49 9.15 31.28
C GLU A 193 -6.61 10.22 30.18
N ILE A 194 -7.78 10.31 29.52
CA ILE A 194 -8.03 11.31 28.47
C ILE A 194 -8.49 12.62 29.10
N PRO A 195 -7.75 13.72 28.91
CA PRO A 195 -8.10 15.01 29.52
C PRO A 195 -9.52 15.48 29.14
N GLY A 196 -10.30 15.89 30.13
CA GLY A 196 -11.63 16.46 29.94
C GLY A 196 -12.78 15.46 29.73
N TRP A 197 -12.52 14.17 29.58
CA TRP A 197 -13.57 13.17 29.40
C TRP A 197 -14.36 12.92 30.69
N ILE A 198 -13.67 12.80 31.83
CA ILE A 198 -14.30 12.54 33.12
C ILE A 198 -15.31 13.65 33.47
N GLU A 199 -14.92 14.90 33.25
CA GLU A 199 -15.74 16.08 33.61
C GLU A 199 -17.06 16.12 32.83
N LYS A 200 -17.07 15.59 31.60
CA LYS A 200 -18.24 15.54 30.74
C LYS A 200 -19.09 14.29 30.96
N MET A 201 -18.55 13.26 31.63
CA MET A 201 -19.29 12.04 31.95
C MET A 201 -20.41 12.28 32.97
N PRO A 202 -21.54 11.55 32.89
CA PRO A 202 -22.57 11.56 33.94
C PRO A 202 -21.99 11.11 35.29
N THR A 203 -22.60 11.54 36.38
CA THR A 203 -22.17 11.20 37.74
C THR A 203 -22.04 9.69 37.98
N GLU A 204 -22.95 8.90 37.41
CA GLU A 204 -22.87 7.42 37.47
C GLU A 204 -21.60 6.88 36.83
N ALA A 205 -21.21 7.40 35.67
CA ALA A 205 -20.01 7.01 34.97
C ALA A 205 -18.74 7.46 35.70
N GLN A 206 -18.76 8.67 36.28
CA GLN A 206 -17.67 9.16 37.13
C GLN A 206 -17.47 8.28 38.38
N ASN A 207 -18.56 7.78 38.98
CA ASN A 207 -18.49 6.84 40.09
C ASN A 207 -17.88 5.49 39.65
N LYS A 208 -18.17 5.04 38.43
CA LYS A 208 -17.57 3.81 37.87
C LYS A 208 -16.07 3.93 37.65
N VAL A 209 -15.55 5.09 37.27
CA VAL A 209 -14.10 5.34 37.19
C VAL A 209 -13.41 5.02 38.54
N ARG A 210 -14.08 5.26 39.67
CA ARG A 210 -13.52 5.00 41.00
C ARG A 210 -13.77 3.57 41.49
N ASN A 211 -14.97 3.04 41.24
CA ASN A 211 -15.43 1.78 41.83
C ASN A 211 -15.22 0.55 40.94
N SER A 212 -15.21 0.74 39.62
CA SER A 212 -15.11 -0.33 38.61
C SER A 212 -14.36 0.14 37.37
N PRO A 213 -13.07 0.52 37.50
CA PRO A 213 -12.28 1.09 36.40
C PRO A 213 -12.13 0.15 35.21
N GLU A 214 -12.20 -1.17 35.44
CA GLU A 214 -12.09 -2.22 34.41
C GLU A 214 -13.38 -2.47 33.62
N GLU A 215 -14.52 -1.88 34.05
CA GLU A 215 -15.78 -2.04 33.31
C GLU A 215 -15.70 -1.29 31.98
N GLU A 216 -16.12 -1.97 30.90
CA GLU A 216 -16.10 -1.43 29.55
C GLU A 216 -17.41 -0.71 29.19
N PHE A 217 -17.28 0.31 28.34
CA PHE A 217 -18.41 1.00 27.73
C PHE A 217 -18.11 1.36 26.28
N GLU A 218 -19.16 1.40 25.46
CA GLU A 218 -19.06 1.72 24.06
C GLU A 218 -18.96 3.23 23.81
N VAL A 219 -17.98 3.62 23.01
CA VAL A 219 -17.79 4.99 22.50
C VAL A 219 -17.89 4.97 20.99
N VAL A 220 -18.63 5.92 20.42
CA VAL A 220 -18.68 6.17 18.99
C VAL A 220 -17.92 7.45 18.66
N HIS A 221 -16.86 7.31 17.89
CA HIS A 221 -16.15 8.41 17.27
C HIS A 221 -16.73 8.68 15.89
N VAL A 222 -17.15 9.89 15.63
CA VAL A 222 -17.77 10.29 14.36
C VAL A 222 -16.97 11.40 13.72
N VAL A 223 -16.61 11.21 12.46
CA VAL A 223 -16.04 12.27 11.61
C VAL A 223 -16.99 12.57 10.47
N TYR A 224 -17.36 13.83 10.31
CA TYR A 224 -18.35 14.27 9.33
C TYR A 224 -17.98 15.63 8.72
N PRO A 225 -18.40 15.91 7.46
CA PRO A 225 -18.15 17.22 6.84
C PRO A 225 -19.05 18.28 7.49
N ARG A 226 -18.47 19.43 7.82
CA ARG A 226 -19.23 20.60 8.29
C ARG A 226 -19.75 21.40 7.12
N THR A 227 -21.01 21.81 7.17
CA THR A 227 -21.65 22.62 6.14
C THR A 227 -21.27 24.10 6.21
N SER A 228 -20.88 24.57 7.39
CA SER A 228 -20.46 25.96 7.62
C SER A 228 -19.20 25.99 8.50
N TYR A 229 -18.12 26.56 7.98
CA TYR A 229 -16.88 26.76 8.70
C TYR A 229 -16.14 27.98 8.13
N ASN A 230 -15.27 28.60 8.96
CA ASN A 230 -14.50 29.76 8.54
C ASN A 230 -13.00 29.42 8.54
N ARG A 231 -12.43 29.20 7.35
CA ARG A 231 -11.01 28.87 7.16
C ARG A 231 -10.02 29.92 7.70
N ARG A 232 -10.48 31.14 8.00
CA ARG A 232 -9.63 32.19 8.56
C ARG A 232 -9.45 32.09 10.07
N GLN A 233 -10.23 31.23 10.74
CA GLN A 233 -10.13 30.98 12.18
C GLN A 233 -9.46 29.62 12.38
N SER A 234 -8.47 29.57 13.28
CA SER A 234 -7.64 28.39 13.54
C SER A 234 -8.20 27.47 14.62
N ASP A 235 -9.44 27.71 15.10
CA ASP A 235 -10.07 26.88 16.11
C ASP A 235 -10.68 25.60 15.51
N PHE A 236 -10.78 24.56 16.32
CA PHE A 236 -11.25 23.25 15.89
C PHE A 236 -12.71 23.26 15.38
N LEU A 237 -13.53 24.23 15.78
CA LEU A 237 -14.91 24.40 15.31
C LEU A 237 -15.00 24.93 13.87
N ASN A 238 -13.95 25.57 13.38
CA ASN A 238 -13.86 26.14 12.04
C ASN A 238 -13.07 25.28 11.05
N MET A 239 -12.77 24.02 11.42
CA MET A 239 -12.20 23.05 10.50
C MET A 239 -13.28 22.41 9.61
N PRO A 240 -12.96 22.03 8.35
CA PRO A 240 -13.90 21.45 7.39
C PRO A 240 -14.59 20.17 7.86
N PHE A 241 -13.91 19.34 8.62
CA PHE A 241 -14.46 18.10 9.18
C PHE A 241 -14.61 18.25 10.70
N GLY A 242 -15.80 17.93 11.19
CA GLY A 242 -16.06 17.81 12.62
C GLY A 242 -15.68 16.42 13.10
N SER A 243 -15.20 16.34 14.33
CA SER A 243 -14.88 15.12 15.06
C SER A 243 -15.59 15.15 16.40
N CYS A 244 -16.29 14.09 16.77
CA CYS A 244 -16.91 14.00 18.08
C CYS A 244 -16.85 12.57 18.62
N TYR A 245 -16.64 12.48 19.94
CA TYR A 245 -16.68 11.25 20.71
C TYR A 245 -17.94 11.24 21.56
N ILE A 246 -18.77 10.21 21.41
CA ILE A 246 -20.07 10.10 22.04
C ILE A 246 -20.15 8.79 22.81
N MET A 247 -20.51 8.86 24.10
CA MET A 247 -20.85 7.69 24.89
C MET A 247 -22.26 7.21 24.49
N THR A 248 -22.35 6.01 23.94
CA THR A 248 -23.58 5.50 23.30
C THR A 248 -24.73 5.37 24.28
N ARG A 249 -24.46 4.77 25.44
CA ARG A 249 -25.47 4.44 26.46
C ARG A 249 -26.15 5.69 27.04
N THR A 250 -25.37 6.72 27.35
CA THR A 250 -25.85 7.93 28.01
C THR A 250 -26.09 9.08 27.03
N ARG A 251 -25.71 8.92 25.75
CA ARG A 251 -25.79 9.93 24.68
C ARG A 251 -25.09 11.24 25.04
N VAL A 252 -23.98 11.12 25.76
CA VAL A 252 -23.19 12.28 26.19
C VAL A 252 -22.03 12.49 25.23
N LEU A 253 -21.81 13.75 24.85
CA LEU A 253 -20.67 14.20 24.08
C LEU A 253 -19.44 14.28 25.00
N LEU A 254 -18.47 13.36 24.83
CA LEU A 254 -17.24 13.32 25.60
C LEU A 254 -16.20 14.32 25.09
N ASP A 255 -16.09 14.44 23.76
CA ASP A 255 -15.15 15.37 23.15
C ASP A 255 -15.64 15.86 21.79
N GLU A 256 -15.25 17.09 21.43
CA GLU A 256 -15.50 17.69 20.13
C GLU A 256 -14.20 18.30 19.60
N GLY A 257 -13.85 17.91 18.38
CA GLY A 257 -12.67 18.36 17.68
C GLY A 257 -12.95 18.66 16.21
N GLY A 258 -11.90 18.74 15.43
CA GLY A 258 -11.99 18.93 14.00
C GLY A 258 -10.73 18.51 13.27
N PHE A 259 -10.88 18.30 11.97
CA PHE A 259 -9.78 17.99 11.05
C PHE A 259 -9.84 18.90 9.84
N ASN A 260 -8.68 19.30 9.33
CA ASN A 260 -8.59 20.06 8.08
C ASN A 260 -8.84 19.18 6.86
N GLU A 261 -8.39 17.94 6.90
CA GLU A 261 -8.64 16.90 5.91
C GLU A 261 -9.33 15.70 6.57
N PHE A 262 -10.08 14.92 5.78
CA PHE A 262 -10.69 13.68 6.29
C PHE A 262 -9.60 12.72 6.77
N PRO A 263 -9.64 12.26 8.04
CA PRO A 263 -8.52 11.53 8.64
C PRO A 263 -8.48 10.04 8.29
N TYR A 264 -9.51 9.52 7.61
CA TYR A 264 -9.60 8.11 7.28
C TYR A 264 -9.37 7.88 5.79
N ALA A 265 -8.45 6.99 5.45
CA ALA A 265 -8.35 6.41 4.12
C ALA A 265 -9.24 5.15 4.08
N VAL A 266 -10.41 5.28 3.46
CA VAL A 266 -11.36 4.16 3.27
C VAL A 266 -11.22 3.65 1.86
N THR A 267 -10.72 2.42 1.73
CA THR A 267 -10.34 1.84 0.45
C THR A 267 -11.24 0.67 0.12
N ARG A 268 -11.65 0.55 -1.15
CA ARG A 268 -12.45 -0.55 -1.66
C ARG A 268 -11.73 -1.22 -2.82
N TRP A 269 -11.71 -2.54 -2.83
CA TRP A 269 -11.11 -3.31 -3.93
C TRP A 269 -11.87 -3.13 -5.23
N ALA A 270 -13.13 -3.51 -5.23
CA ALA A 270 -14.07 -3.27 -6.32
C ALA A 270 -15.44 -2.91 -5.73
N LYS A 271 -16.16 -2.01 -6.39
CA LYS A 271 -17.49 -1.57 -5.97
C LYS A 271 -18.53 -2.02 -6.98
N SER A 272 -19.54 -2.74 -6.51
CA SER A 272 -20.70 -3.09 -7.33
C SER A 272 -21.71 -1.92 -7.35
N PRO A 273 -22.45 -1.72 -8.43
CA PRO A 273 -23.51 -0.73 -8.48
C PRO A 273 -24.53 -0.92 -7.35
N GLY A 274 -24.83 0.16 -6.61
CA GLY A 274 -25.76 0.13 -5.49
C GLY A 274 -25.19 -0.36 -4.16
N GLU A 275 -23.97 -0.89 -4.14
CA GLU A 275 -23.26 -1.28 -2.91
C GLU A 275 -22.34 -0.16 -2.42
N ILE A 276 -22.25 0.00 -1.11
CA ILE A 276 -21.36 0.97 -0.46
C ILE A 276 -20.00 0.31 -0.18
N TYR A 277 -20.02 -0.94 0.31
CA TYR A 277 -18.84 -1.70 0.67
C TYR A 277 -18.25 -2.41 -0.56
N GLY A 278 -16.94 -2.56 -0.58
CA GLY A 278 -16.23 -3.19 -1.68
C GLY A 278 -16.25 -4.72 -1.58
N ARG A 279 -16.00 -5.38 -2.74
CA ARG A 279 -15.82 -6.82 -2.84
C ARG A 279 -14.40 -7.13 -3.30
N GLY A 280 -13.69 -7.92 -2.53
CA GLY A 280 -12.31 -8.33 -2.79
C GLY A 280 -12.18 -9.70 -3.46
N PRO A 281 -10.94 -10.12 -3.75
CA PRO A 281 -10.63 -11.47 -4.24
C PRO A 281 -11.19 -12.58 -3.35
N GLY A 282 -11.21 -12.37 -2.02
CA GLY A 282 -11.80 -13.30 -1.07
C GLY A 282 -13.24 -13.66 -1.37
N HIS A 283 -14.07 -12.70 -1.78
CA HIS A 283 -15.45 -12.95 -2.18
C HIS A 283 -15.54 -13.89 -3.39
N ARG A 284 -14.63 -13.73 -4.36
CA ARG A 284 -14.57 -14.58 -5.55
C ARG A 284 -14.07 -15.98 -5.25
N ALA A 285 -13.08 -16.09 -4.37
CA ALA A 285 -12.48 -17.36 -3.98
C ALA A 285 -13.36 -18.19 -3.03
N TYR A 286 -14.24 -17.53 -2.25
CA TYR A 286 -15.00 -18.16 -1.16
C TYR A 286 -15.75 -19.43 -1.54
N PRO A 287 -16.52 -19.50 -2.66
CA PRO A 287 -17.22 -20.73 -3.03
C PRO A 287 -16.29 -21.91 -3.29
N ASP A 288 -15.14 -21.67 -3.93
CA ASP A 288 -14.15 -22.71 -4.22
C ASP A 288 -13.42 -23.14 -2.94
N VAL A 289 -13.08 -22.21 -2.04
CA VAL A 289 -12.45 -22.51 -0.74
C VAL A 289 -13.40 -23.30 0.15
N ARG A 290 -14.67 -22.95 0.23
CA ARG A 290 -15.68 -23.71 0.99
C ARG A 290 -15.81 -25.12 0.44
N SER A 291 -15.83 -25.29 -0.88
CA SER A 291 -15.89 -26.59 -1.53
C SER A 291 -14.63 -27.42 -1.27
N GLN A 292 -13.46 -26.80 -1.30
CA GLN A 292 -12.18 -27.44 -1.03
C GLN A 292 -12.10 -27.92 0.43
N ASN A 293 -12.46 -27.07 1.40
CA ASN A 293 -12.48 -27.44 2.81
C ASN A 293 -13.42 -28.64 3.08
N ARG A 294 -14.62 -28.63 2.48
CA ARG A 294 -15.55 -29.76 2.64
C ARG A 294 -15.00 -31.05 2.02
N LEU A 295 -14.34 -30.94 0.88
CA LEU A 295 -13.73 -32.10 0.22
C LEU A 295 -12.55 -32.63 1.02
N ALA A 296 -11.70 -31.76 1.57
CA ALA A 296 -10.59 -32.14 2.44
C ALA A 296 -11.09 -32.83 3.72
N GLU A 297 -12.16 -32.33 4.34
CA GLU A 297 -12.81 -32.94 5.48
C GLU A 297 -13.30 -34.38 5.16
N LEU A 298 -14.00 -34.54 4.02
CA LEU A 298 -14.49 -35.84 3.56
C LEU A 298 -13.34 -36.82 3.23
N GLU A 299 -12.22 -36.31 2.70
CA GLU A 299 -11.02 -37.11 2.43
C GLU A 299 -10.41 -37.65 3.73
N LEU A 300 -10.30 -36.82 4.76
CA LEU A 300 -9.83 -37.22 6.09
C LEU A 300 -10.75 -38.27 6.72
N GLU A 301 -12.08 -38.06 6.61
CA GLU A 301 -13.06 -39.04 7.09
C GLU A 301 -12.98 -40.39 6.35
N ALA A 302 -12.84 -40.32 5.00
CA ALA A 302 -12.68 -41.50 4.17
C ALA A 302 -11.35 -42.23 4.46
N GLY A 303 -10.26 -41.46 4.65
CA GLY A 303 -8.96 -41.97 5.06
C GLY A 303 -9.02 -42.68 6.41
N SER A 304 -9.69 -42.09 7.40
CA SER A 304 -9.92 -42.71 8.70
C SER A 304 -10.66 -44.04 8.57
N LYS A 305 -11.73 -44.11 7.78
CA LYS A 305 -12.48 -45.35 7.51
C LYS A 305 -11.68 -46.37 6.70
N ALA A 306 -10.72 -45.95 5.88
CA ALA A 306 -9.85 -46.86 5.14
C ALA A 306 -8.78 -47.49 6.06
N VAL A 307 -8.26 -46.72 7.04
CA VAL A 307 -7.26 -47.20 8.02
C VAL A 307 -7.90 -48.07 9.10
N ASP A 308 -9.09 -47.68 9.58
CA ASP A 308 -9.86 -48.40 10.61
C ASP A 308 -11.28 -48.67 10.09
N PRO A 309 -11.45 -49.68 9.19
CA PRO A 309 -12.72 -49.91 8.52
C PRO A 309 -13.75 -50.53 9.50
N THR A 310 -15.00 -50.12 9.35
CA THR A 310 -16.13 -50.80 10.02
C THR A 310 -16.15 -52.25 9.56
N LEU A 311 -16.14 -53.17 10.52
CA LEU A 311 -16.16 -54.59 10.23
C LEU A 311 -17.61 -55.09 10.18
N LEU A 312 -17.95 -55.81 9.11
CA LEU A 312 -19.15 -56.64 9.05
C LEU A 312 -18.79 -58.00 9.69
N VAL A 313 -19.45 -58.32 10.79
CA VAL A 313 -19.18 -59.52 11.54
C VAL A 313 -20.40 -60.43 11.46
N LEU A 314 -20.22 -61.67 11.02
CA LEU A 314 -21.24 -62.69 11.14
C LEU A 314 -21.23 -63.21 12.57
N HIS A 315 -22.11 -62.70 13.43
CA HIS A 315 -22.14 -62.92 14.86
C HIS A 315 -22.20 -64.45 15.23
N GLU A 316 -22.92 -65.19 14.42
CA GLU A 316 -23.06 -66.66 14.63
C GLU A 316 -21.79 -67.46 14.31
N ALA A 317 -20.85 -66.88 13.57
CA ALA A 317 -19.58 -67.51 13.17
C ALA A 317 -18.43 -67.23 14.15
N ILE A 318 -18.57 -66.29 15.09
CA ILE A 318 -17.53 -65.98 16.07
C ILE A 318 -17.87 -66.68 17.44
N MET A 319 -16.95 -67.50 17.89
CA MET A 319 -17.07 -68.16 19.20
C MET A 319 -16.55 -67.23 20.31
N GLY A 320 -17.46 -66.48 20.97
CA GLY A 320 -17.13 -65.55 22.05
C GLY A 320 -17.09 -64.08 21.58
N ASP A 321 -16.46 -63.21 22.39
CA ASP A 321 -16.33 -61.80 22.07
C ASP A 321 -15.24 -61.56 21.03
N ALA A 322 -15.54 -60.78 19.98
CA ALA A 322 -14.58 -60.42 18.93
C ALA A 322 -13.48 -59.51 19.49
N THR A 323 -12.23 -59.90 19.38
CA THR A 323 -11.07 -59.10 19.76
C THR A 323 -10.51 -58.39 18.53
N LEU A 324 -10.59 -57.07 18.52
CA LEU A 324 -10.12 -56.21 17.39
C LEU A 324 -8.72 -55.65 17.64
N ASN A 325 -8.07 -56.02 18.74
CA ASN A 325 -6.74 -55.55 19.08
C ASN A 325 -5.66 -56.18 18.18
N PRO A 326 -4.53 -55.48 17.91
CA PRO A 326 -3.39 -56.06 17.21
C PRO A 326 -2.93 -57.38 17.88
N ALA A 327 -2.67 -58.39 17.07
CA ALA A 327 -2.34 -59.76 17.52
C ALA A 327 -3.44 -60.49 18.34
N GLY A 328 -4.68 -60.00 18.34
CA GLY A 328 -5.83 -60.69 18.93
C GLY A 328 -6.14 -62.00 18.18
N ILE A 329 -6.47 -63.06 18.92
CA ILE A 329 -6.89 -64.39 18.37
C ILE A 329 -8.39 -64.47 18.53
N ASN A 330 -9.10 -64.59 17.38
CA ASN A 330 -10.54 -64.86 17.37
C ASN A 330 -10.80 -66.34 16.96
N ALA A 331 -11.57 -67.05 17.74
CA ALA A 331 -12.01 -68.40 17.38
C ALA A 331 -13.25 -68.34 16.48
N ILE A 332 -13.23 -69.03 15.34
CA ILE A 332 -14.27 -68.99 14.30
C ILE A 332 -14.82 -70.45 14.13
N ASP A 333 -16.15 -70.54 14.03
CA ASP A 333 -16.80 -71.79 13.70
C ASP A 333 -16.63 -72.12 12.21
N GLY A 334 -15.79 -73.16 11.93
CA GLY A 334 -15.51 -73.57 10.55
C GLY A 334 -16.69 -74.21 9.84
N GLN A 335 -17.75 -74.64 10.56
CA GLN A 335 -18.96 -75.17 9.89
C GLN A 335 -19.82 -74.09 9.27
N MET A 336 -19.85 -72.91 9.90
CA MET A 336 -20.62 -71.75 9.41
C MET A 336 -19.94 -70.99 8.22
N VAL A 337 -18.62 -70.93 8.23
CA VAL A 337 -17.82 -70.11 7.28
C VAL A 337 -17.27 -70.98 6.15
N GLY A 338 -17.21 -72.29 6.29
CA GLY A 338 -16.59 -73.21 5.32
C GLY A 338 -15.09 -72.97 5.18
N ASN A 339 -14.56 -73.03 3.93
CA ASN A 339 -13.12 -72.86 3.67
C ASN A 339 -12.69 -71.40 3.55
N ASP A 340 -13.60 -70.42 3.66
CA ASP A 340 -13.30 -69.01 3.49
C ASP A 340 -13.55 -68.22 4.78
N VAL A 341 -12.51 -68.13 5.60
CA VAL A 341 -12.49 -67.39 6.88
C VAL A 341 -12.91 -65.91 6.74
N ARG A 342 -12.73 -65.34 5.57
CA ARG A 342 -13.11 -63.94 5.30
C ARG A 342 -14.61 -63.71 5.38
N ARG A 343 -15.43 -64.75 5.29
CA ARG A 343 -16.89 -64.63 5.44
C ARG A 343 -17.34 -64.36 6.87
N ALA A 344 -16.51 -64.65 7.86
CA ALA A 344 -16.84 -64.37 9.26
C ALA A 344 -16.68 -62.89 9.62
N VAL A 345 -15.64 -62.27 9.08
CA VAL A 345 -15.32 -60.85 9.29
C VAL A 345 -14.89 -60.24 7.99
N MET A 346 -15.61 -59.26 7.52
CA MET A 346 -15.31 -58.55 6.26
C MET A 346 -15.28 -57.04 6.51
N PRO A 347 -14.22 -56.35 6.10
CA PRO A 347 -14.20 -54.88 6.16
C PRO A 347 -15.25 -54.30 5.23
N LEU A 348 -16.00 -53.31 5.69
CA LEU A 348 -16.93 -52.53 4.87
C LEU A 348 -16.12 -51.57 4.02
N GLU A 349 -15.90 -51.91 2.76
CA GLU A 349 -15.23 -50.99 1.82
C GLU A 349 -16.11 -49.78 1.52
N SER A 350 -15.59 -48.58 1.72
CA SER A 350 -16.33 -47.32 1.51
C SER A 350 -16.52 -47.01 0.01
N GLY A 351 -15.81 -47.68 -0.90
CA GLY A 351 -15.83 -47.37 -2.33
C GLY A 351 -15.27 -46.00 -2.69
N ALA A 352 -14.56 -45.34 -1.77
CA ALA A 352 -14.01 -44.02 -1.98
C ALA A 352 -12.91 -44.02 -3.07
N ASN A 353 -13.05 -43.14 -4.04
CA ASN A 353 -12.04 -42.96 -5.09
C ASN A 353 -11.11 -41.82 -4.70
N PHE A 354 -10.02 -42.13 -4.01
CA PHE A 354 -9.03 -41.14 -3.55
C PHE A 354 -8.36 -40.38 -4.69
N GLN A 355 -8.11 -41.02 -5.86
CA GLN A 355 -7.49 -40.35 -6.99
C GLN A 355 -8.37 -39.22 -7.55
N TRP A 356 -9.68 -39.46 -7.64
CA TRP A 356 -10.62 -38.41 -8.05
C TRP A 356 -10.64 -37.23 -7.06
N THR A 357 -10.51 -37.53 -5.77
CA THR A 357 -10.49 -36.50 -4.71
C THR A 357 -9.25 -35.65 -4.82
N VAL A 358 -8.06 -36.24 -4.99
CA VAL A 358 -6.79 -35.54 -5.20
C VAL A 358 -6.86 -34.64 -6.43
N ASP A 359 -7.28 -35.20 -7.59
CA ASP A 359 -7.40 -34.42 -8.84
C ASP A 359 -8.37 -33.24 -8.69
N LYS A 360 -9.43 -33.40 -7.91
CA LYS A 360 -10.41 -32.35 -7.67
C LYS A 360 -9.86 -31.27 -6.74
N LEU A 361 -9.13 -31.65 -5.67
CA LEU A 361 -8.46 -30.71 -4.76
C LEU A 361 -7.43 -29.86 -5.50
N GLU A 362 -6.58 -30.47 -6.33
CA GLU A 362 -5.59 -29.73 -7.14
C GLU A 362 -6.24 -28.71 -8.07
N ARG A 363 -7.37 -29.10 -8.70
CA ARG A 363 -8.12 -28.17 -9.58
C ARG A 363 -8.72 -27.00 -8.79
N LEU A 364 -9.24 -27.25 -7.58
CA LEU A 364 -9.78 -26.21 -6.71
C LEU A 364 -8.67 -25.27 -6.23
N GLU A 365 -7.55 -25.83 -5.78
CA GLU A 365 -6.38 -25.06 -5.38
C GLU A 365 -5.89 -24.13 -6.49
N LYS A 366 -5.78 -24.64 -7.74
CA LYS A 366 -5.43 -23.83 -8.90
C LYS A 366 -6.41 -22.67 -9.12
N LYS A 367 -7.72 -22.92 -9.03
CA LYS A 367 -8.74 -21.88 -9.15
C LYS A 367 -8.64 -20.83 -8.04
N ILE A 368 -8.38 -21.26 -6.80
CA ILE A 368 -8.19 -20.37 -5.66
C ILE A 368 -6.96 -19.48 -5.87
N ARG A 369 -5.82 -20.06 -6.27
CA ARG A 369 -4.61 -19.28 -6.62
C ARG A 369 -4.88 -18.27 -7.74
N GLN A 370 -5.66 -18.63 -8.76
CA GLN A 370 -6.08 -17.72 -9.83
C GLN A 370 -7.00 -16.61 -9.34
N ALA A 371 -7.92 -16.90 -8.42
CA ALA A 371 -8.81 -15.89 -7.83
C ALA A 371 -8.04 -14.81 -7.06
N PHE A 372 -6.92 -15.19 -6.42
CA PHE A 372 -5.99 -14.29 -5.73
C PHE A 372 -4.84 -13.79 -6.63
N HIS A 373 -4.88 -14.02 -7.95
CA HIS A 373 -3.86 -13.59 -8.92
C HIS A 373 -2.43 -14.11 -8.64
N ASN A 374 -2.28 -15.19 -7.86
CA ASN A 374 -0.97 -15.72 -7.48
C ASN A 374 -0.21 -16.33 -8.66
N ASP A 375 -0.89 -16.79 -9.69
CA ASP A 375 -0.25 -17.31 -10.92
C ASP A 375 0.62 -16.28 -11.64
N HIS A 376 0.33 -14.99 -11.41
CA HIS A 376 1.03 -13.86 -12.02
C HIS A 376 2.04 -13.21 -11.06
N LEU A 377 1.83 -13.37 -9.73
CA LEU A 377 2.68 -12.78 -8.70
C LEU A 377 3.89 -13.66 -8.37
N ILE A 378 3.74 -14.97 -8.49
CA ILE A 378 4.82 -15.92 -8.24
C ILE A 378 5.53 -16.15 -9.56
N VAL A 379 6.77 -15.72 -9.65
CA VAL A 379 7.67 -16.09 -10.75
C VAL A 379 7.85 -17.60 -10.68
N PRO A 380 7.43 -18.39 -11.70
CA PRO A 380 7.74 -19.80 -11.70
C PRO A 380 9.25 -19.97 -11.61
N GLU A 381 9.72 -20.85 -10.76
CA GLU A 381 11.13 -21.26 -10.69
C GLU A 381 11.47 -22.06 -11.96
N LYS A 382 11.44 -21.39 -13.12
CA LYS A 382 12.01 -21.93 -14.35
C LYS A 382 13.40 -21.34 -14.48
N PRO A 383 14.45 -22.16 -14.42
CA PRO A 383 15.84 -21.70 -14.51
C PRO A 383 16.17 -20.98 -15.84
N ASP A 384 15.34 -21.11 -16.88
CA ASP A 384 15.58 -20.58 -18.22
C ASP A 384 14.65 -19.43 -18.64
N MET A 385 14.07 -18.67 -17.69
CA MET A 385 13.19 -17.56 -18.06
C MET A 385 14.02 -16.37 -18.58
N SER A 386 13.75 -15.93 -19.82
CA SER A 386 14.39 -14.75 -20.38
C SER A 386 13.89 -13.45 -19.72
N ALA A 387 14.76 -12.42 -19.66
CA ALA A 387 14.38 -11.09 -19.16
C ALA A 387 13.15 -10.50 -19.89
N THR A 388 13.01 -10.82 -21.17
CA THR A 388 11.87 -10.40 -22.01
C THR A 388 10.57 -11.10 -21.61
N GLU A 389 10.61 -12.40 -21.27
CA GLU A 389 9.45 -13.14 -20.79
C GLU A 389 9.00 -12.65 -19.40
N PHE A 390 9.96 -12.36 -18.52
CA PHE A 390 9.69 -11.76 -17.21
C PHE A 390 9.00 -10.40 -17.35
N ALA A 391 9.53 -9.51 -18.20
CA ALA A 391 8.93 -8.21 -18.46
C ALA A 391 7.51 -8.32 -19.05
N GLY A 392 7.31 -9.24 -19.99
CA GLY A 392 5.99 -9.50 -20.58
C GLY A 392 4.95 -9.99 -19.55
N ARG A 393 5.34 -10.86 -18.63
CA ARG A 393 4.46 -11.32 -17.55
C ARG A 393 4.13 -10.21 -16.56
N GLN A 394 5.10 -9.37 -16.21
CA GLN A 394 4.85 -8.18 -15.40
C GLN A 394 3.84 -7.24 -16.09
N GLU A 395 3.95 -7.01 -17.37
CA GLU A 395 3.02 -6.16 -18.12
C GLU A 395 1.58 -6.73 -18.11
N VAL A 396 1.42 -8.04 -18.30
CA VAL A 396 0.10 -8.71 -18.22
C VAL A 396 -0.50 -8.57 -16.81
N MET A 397 0.28 -8.81 -15.76
CA MET A 397 -0.13 -8.62 -14.37
C MET A 397 -0.62 -7.18 -14.12
N GLN A 398 0.13 -6.20 -14.61
CA GLN A 398 -0.19 -4.80 -14.49
C GLN A 398 -1.51 -4.41 -15.16
N ARG A 399 -1.78 -4.94 -16.35
CA ARG A 399 -3.04 -4.72 -17.07
C ARG A 399 -4.24 -5.33 -16.33
N MET A 400 -4.07 -6.52 -15.76
CA MET A 400 -5.17 -7.23 -15.06
C MET A 400 -5.56 -6.55 -13.74
N ILE A 401 -4.60 -6.00 -13.02
CA ILE A 401 -4.83 -5.38 -11.71
C ILE A 401 -4.97 -3.84 -11.82
N GLY A 402 -4.71 -3.27 -13.00
CA GLY A 402 -4.62 -1.81 -13.21
C GLY A 402 -5.85 -1.02 -12.78
N SER A 403 -7.06 -1.54 -13.00
CA SER A 403 -8.31 -0.88 -12.58
C SER A 403 -8.46 -0.85 -11.06
N THR A 404 -8.02 -1.90 -10.37
CA THR A 404 -8.03 -1.98 -8.90
C THR A 404 -6.98 -1.07 -8.29
N PHE A 405 -5.78 -1.02 -8.89
CA PHE A 405 -4.73 -0.10 -8.45
C PHE A 405 -5.16 1.35 -8.56
N GLY A 406 -5.86 1.74 -9.64
CA GLY A 406 -6.38 3.09 -9.79
C GLY A 406 -7.24 3.52 -8.60
N ARG A 407 -8.08 2.61 -8.08
CA ARG A 407 -8.92 2.88 -6.90
C ARG A 407 -8.07 2.95 -5.62
N ILE A 408 -7.15 2.03 -5.40
CA ILE A 408 -6.24 2.05 -4.25
C ILE A 408 -5.41 3.34 -4.24
N TYR A 409 -4.95 3.81 -5.40
CA TYR A 409 -4.24 5.08 -5.50
C TYR A 409 -5.09 6.25 -5.03
N VAL A 410 -6.33 6.36 -5.50
CA VAL A 410 -7.22 7.48 -5.18
C VAL A 410 -7.75 7.41 -3.74
N GLU A 411 -8.24 6.24 -3.32
CA GLU A 411 -8.94 6.07 -2.04
C GLU A 411 -8.00 5.84 -0.85
N LYS A 412 -6.72 5.46 -1.10
CA LYS A 412 -5.74 5.21 -0.04
C LYS A 412 -4.50 6.07 -0.16
N LEU A 413 -3.68 5.82 -1.18
CA LEU A 413 -2.34 6.39 -1.25
C LEU A 413 -2.36 7.91 -1.38
N ALA A 414 -3.24 8.45 -2.24
CA ALA A 414 -3.38 9.90 -2.42
C ALA A 414 -3.87 10.58 -1.14
N ILE A 415 -4.80 9.96 -0.41
CA ILE A 415 -5.30 10.50 0.87
C ILE A 415 -4.17 10.55 1.90
N ILE A 416 -3.38 9.46 2.02
CA ILE A 416 -2.27 9.37 2.97
C ILE A 416 -1.21 10.44 2.66
N VAL A 417 -0.78 10.54 1.39
CA VAL A 417 0.28 11.48 0.99
C VAL A 417 -0.19 12.94 1.11
N ASN A 418 -1.38 13.28 0.57
CA ASN A 418 -1.92 14.64 0.64
C ASN A 418 -2.09 15.10 2.09
N ARG A 419 -2.67 14.25 2.93
CA ARG A 419 -2.86 14.58 4.34
C ARG A 419 -1.53 14.68 5.08
N GLY A 420 -0.59 13.75 4.81
CA GLY A 420 0.75 13.79 5.40
C GLY A 420 1.50 15.07 5.03
N PHE A 421 1.44 15.46 3.75
CA PHE A 421 2.03 16.71 3.28
C PHE A 421 1.43 17.94 3.99
N ALA A 422 0.09 18.02 4.04
CA ALA A 422 -0.61 19.13 4.68
C ALA A 422 -0.35 19.23 6.19
N MET A 423 -0.20 18.08 6.90
CA MET A 423 0.17 18.07 8.32
C MET A 423 1.60 18.58 8.53
N MET A 424 2.57 18.11 7.74
CA MET A 424 3.96 18.57 7.84
C MET A 424 4.12 20.04 7.42
N GLU A 425 3.37 20.51 6.42
CA GLU A 425 3.36 21.91 6.00
C GLU A 425 2.85 22.81 7.14
N ARG A 426 1.72 22.47 7.78
CA ARG A 426 1.19 23.23 8.93
C ARG A 426 2.11 23.22 10.15
N ALA A 427 2.83 22.13 10.36
CA ALA A 427 3.82 22.02 11.43
C ALA A 427 5.17 22.71 11.11
N GLY A 428 5.32 23.30 9.89
CA GLY A 428 6.56 23.94 9.46
C GLY A 428 7.75 22.98 9.30
N ALA A 429 7.48 21.69 9.05
CA ALA A 429 8.51 20.66 8.93
C ALA A 429 9.24 20.68 7.57
N PHE A 430 8.72 21.45 6.60
CA PHE A 430 9.36 21.64 5.30
C PHE A 430 10.25 22.88 5.27
N PRO A 431 11.26 22.94 4.38
CA PRO A 431 12.04 24.15 4.15
C PRO A 431 11.14 25.23 3.52
N PRO A 432 11.50 26.51 3.68
CA PRO A 432 10.72 27.58 3.05
C PRO A 432 10.73 27.41 1.52
N PRO A 433 9.56 27.59 0.87
CA PRO A 433 9.48 27.49 -0.59
C PRO A 433 10.35 28.58 -1.27
N PRO A 434 10.97 28.26 -2.41
CA PRO A 434 11.69 29.24 -3.19
C PRO A 434 10.72 30.31 -3.74
N PRO A 435 11.20 31.50 -4.09
CA PRO A 435 10.36 32.53 -4.68
C PRO A 435 9.78 32.05 -6.03
N ILE A 436 8.46 32.03 -6.11
CA ILE A 436 7.71 31.69 -7.32
C ILE A 436 6.91 32.90 -7.79
N PRO A 437 6.60 33.02 -9.09
CA PRO A 437 5.76 34.10 -9.60
C PRO A 437 4.40 34.13 -8.88
N GLN A 438 3.92 35.30 -8.51
CA GLN A 438 2.70 35.51 -7.71
C GLN A 438 1.46 34.79 -8.27
N GLN A 439 1.37 34.66 -9.59
CA GLN A 439 0.28 33.95 -10.29
C GLN A 439 0.20 32.46 -9.97
N TYR A 440 1.29 31.85 -9.47
CA TYR A 440 1.36 30.43 -9.14
C TYR A 440 1.35 30.16 -7.63
N VAL A 441 1.24 31.20 -6.80
CA VAL A 441 1.14 31.04 -5.34
C VAL A 441 -0.18 30.35 -4.99
N GLY A 442 -0.11 29.23 -4.26
CA GLY A 442 -1.27 28.43 -3.91
C GLY A 442 -1.70 27.40 -4.97
N THR A 443 -0.88 27.20 -6.02
CA THR A 443 -1.13 26.12 -7.01
C THR A 443 -1.05 24.75 -6.34
N ALA A 444 -1.99 23.86 -6.71
CA ALA A 444 -2.04 22.52 -6.18
C ALA A 444 -0.81 21.70 -6.58
N ILE A 445 -0.35 20.88 -5.67
CA ILE A 445 0.69 19.89 -5.88
C ILE A 445 -0.01 18.55 -6.18
N ASP A 446 0.37 17.91 -7.27
CA ASP A 446 -0.13 16.59 -7.64
C ASP A 446 0.85 15.51 -7.19
N ILE A 447 0.30 14.32 -6.93
CA ILE A 447 1.08 13.16 -6.52
C ILE A 447 1.20 12.22 -7.71
N VAL A 448 2.43 11.90 -8.08
CA VAL A 448 2.73 10.84 -9.04
C VAL A 448 3.24 9.63 -8.29
N PHE A 449 2.57 8.49 -8.46
CA PHE A 449 2.97 7.25 -7.82
C PHE A 449 4.06 6.56 -8.64
N GLU A 450 5.18 6.26 -8.00
CA GLU A 450 6.35 5.63 -8.61
C GLU A 450 6.43 4.14 -8.27
N GLY A 451 5.33 3.42 -8.49
CA GLY A 451 5.33 1.97 -8.34
C GLY A 451 6.15 1.28 -9.46
N PRO A 452 6.45 -0.02 -9.31
CA PRO A 452 7.13 -0.82 -10.35
C PRO A 452 6.45 -0.74 -11.71
N LEU A 453 5.12 -0.57 -11.73
CA LEU A 453 4.32 -0.36 -12.93
C LEU A 453 4.66 0.95 -13.64
N ALA A 454 4.67 2.07 -12.90
CA ALA A 454 5.00 3.37 -13.48
C ALA A 454 6.45 3.37 -14.02
N ARG A 455 7.37 2.67 -13.35
CA ARG A 455 8.75 2.49 -13.79
C ARG A 455 8.86 1.64 -15.04
N ALA A 456 8.10 0.54 -15.14
CA ALA A 456 8.08 -0.31 -16.33
C ALA A 456 7.49 0.43 -17.54
N GLN A 457 6.48 1.29 -17.36
CA GLN A 457 5.98 2.16 -18.43
C GLN A 457 7.06 3.16 -18.88
N ARG A 458 7.78 3.78 -17.96
CA ARG A 458 8.90 4.67 -18.27
C ARG A 458 10.10 3.96 -18.88
N SER A 459 10.29 2.65 -18.65
CA SER A 459 11.32 1.88 -19.34
C SER A 459 11.10 1.81 -20.85
N HIS A 460 9.84 1.88 -21.33
CA HIS A 460 9.54 2.03 -22.76
C HIS A 460 10.05 3.36 -23.33
N ASP A 461 9.94 4.44 -22.54
CA ASP A 461 10.46 5.75 -22.94
C ASP A 461 11.99 5.71 -23.04
N LEU A 462 12.67 5.02 -22.10
CA LEU A 462 14.11 4.78 -22.19
C LEU A 462 14.51 4.00 -23.44
N ILE A 463 13.75 2.95 -23.79
CA ILE A 463 13.97 2.17 -25.02
C ILE A 463 13.77 3.05 -26.25
N ALA A 464 12.78 3.94 -26.25
CA ALA A 464 12.54 4.89 -27.34
C ALA A 464 13.72 5.89 -27.47
N ILE A 465 14.22 6.41 -26.35
CA ILE A 465 15.41 7.28 -26.31
C ILE A 465 16.65 6.53 -26.82
N GLN A 466 16.87 5.29 -26.40
CA GLN A 466 17.99 4.47 -26.86
C GLN A 466 17.92 4.21 -28.38
N ARG A 467 16.77 3.81 -28.91
CA ARG A 467 16.57 3.62 -30.35
C ARG A 467 16.81 4.91 -31.15
N LYS A 468 16.36 6.05 -30.64
CA LYS A 468 16.64 7.34 -31.24
C LYS A 468 18.15 7.62 -31.25
N ASN A 469 18.87 7.36 -30.14
CA ASN A 469 20.31 7.57 -30.06
C ASN A 469 21.09 6.64 -30.99
N GLU A 470 20.68 5.39 -31.14
CA GLU A 470 21.21 4.45 -32.14
C GLU A 470 20.99 4.96 -33.57
N TRP A 471 19.78 5.46 -33.87
CA TRP A 471 19.47 6.05 -35.17
C TRP A 471 20.35 7.29 -35.45
N LEU A 472 20.48 8.22 -34.45
CA LEU A 472 21.35 9.39 -34.57
C LEU A 472 22.81 9.01 -34.82
N THR A 473 23.34 8.01 -34.10
CA THR A 473 24.69 7.51 -34.29
C THR A 473 24.86 6.96 -35.73
N GLY A 474 23.84 6.26 -36.26
CA GLY A 474 23.83 5.82 -37.63
C GLY A 474 23.86 6.98 -38.65
N GLN A 475 23.11 8.05 -38.43
CA GLN A 475 23.11 9.26 -39.28
C GLN A 475 24.46 9.99 -39.21
N MET A 476 25.05 10.12 -38.04
CA MET A 476 26.38 10.73 -37.88
C MET A 476 27.47 9.96 -38.64
N ASN A 477 27.44 8.62 -38.60
CA ASN A 477 28.35 7.78 -39.34
C ASN A 477 28.19 7.91 -40.86
N LEU A 478 27.01 8.28 -41.33
CA LEU A 478 26.72 8.59 -42.74
C LEU A 478 27.07 10.02 -43.14
N GLY A 479 27.61 10.83 -42.21
CA GLY A 479 28.00 12.22 -42.48
C GLY A 479 26.86 13.24 -42.31
N ASN A 480 25.67 12.82 -41.89
CA ASN A 480 24.53 13.70 -41.66
C ASN A 480 24.53 14.25 -40.21
N THR A 481 25.35 15.25 -39.96
CA THR A 481 25.48 15.88 -38.62
C THR A 481 24.30 16.78 -38.25
N SER A 482 23.53 17.26 -39.23
CA SER A 482 22.36 18.12 -38.98
C SER A 482 21.17 17.39 -38.35
N ALA A 483 21.19 16.04 -38.33
CA ALA A 483 20.17 15.25 -37.65
C ALA A 483 20.13 15.48 -36.13
N ILE A 484 21.23 15.94 -35.52
CA ILE A 484 21.32 16.29 -34.09
C ILE A 484 20.47 17.51 -33.76
N ASP A 485 20.37 18.49 -34.69
CA ASP A 485 19.66 19.73 -34.48
C ASP A 485 18.13 19.54 -34.32
N LEU A 486 17.63 18.35 -34.67
CA LEU A 486 16.22 17.98 -34.49
C LEU A 486 15.83 17.76 -33.03
N PHE A 487 16.79 17.52 -32.15
CA PHE A 487 16.54 17.09 -30.77
C PHE A 487 17.26 18.00 -29.77
N ASP A 488 16.57 18.33 -28.68
CA ASP A 488 17.16 19.05 -27.55
C ASP A 488 17.86 18.06 -26.60
N ALA A 489 19.17 17.93 -26.74
CA ALA A 489 19.99 17.04 -25.94
C ALA A 489 20.00 17.39 -24.44
N ASP A 490 19.78 18.67 -24.08
CA ASP A 490 19.76 19.11 -22.70
C ASP A 490 18.45 18.71 -22.02
N GLN A 491 17.33 18.89 -22.72
CA GLN A 491 16.02 18.47 -22.22
C GLN A 491 15.94 16.95 -22.14
N GLU A 492 16.44 16.24 -23.16
CA GLU A 492 16.50 14.78 -23.16
C GLU A 492 17.34 14.23 -21.98
N GLY A 493 18.52 14.82 -21.73
CA GLY A 493 19.36 14.43 -20.60
C GLY A 493 18.66 14.61 -19.24
N ARG A 494 17.81 15.63 -19.12
CA ARG A 494 17.01 15.87 -17.91
C ARG A 494 15.85 14.89 -17.79
N GLU A 495 15.13 14.62 -18.88
CA GLU A 495 14.07 13.62 -18.92
C GLU A 495 14.62 12.21 -18.63
N MET A 496 15.79 11.89 -19.21
CA MET A 496 16.46 10.62 -18.93
C MET A 496 16.86 10.49 -17.45
N ALA A 497 17.37 11.55 -16.84
CA ALA A 497 17.67 11.58 -15.41
C ALA A 497 16.40 11.40 -14.56
N GLU A 498 15.29 12.02 -14.98
CA GLU A 498 13.99 11.87 -14.32
C GLU A 498 13.42 10.44 -14.45
N ILE A 499 13.49 9.84 -15.64
CA ILE A 499 13.02 8.48 -15.91
C ILE A 499 13.85 7.43 -15.14
N THR A 500 15.18 7.62 -15.09
CA THR A 500 16.08 6.70 -14.37
C THR A 500 16.05 6.89 -12.86
N GLY A 501 15.39 7.95 -12.37
CA GLY A 501 15.33 8.27 -10.93
C GLY A 501 16.67 8.80 -10.40
N LEU A 502 17.45 9.47 -11.24
CA LEU A 502 18.70 10.10 -10.81
C LEU A 502 18.35 11.27 -9.86
N PRO A 503 19.00 11.38 -8.69
CA PRO A 503 18.77 12.49 -7.78
C PRO A 503 18.98 13.85 -8.46
N ALA A 504 18.07 14.81 -8.23
CA ALA A 504 18.11 16.12 -8.89
C ALA A 504 19.39 16.93 -8.58
N ASN A 505 20.05 16.63 -7.45
CA ASN A 505 21.33 17.26 -7.09
C ASN A 505 22.51 16.86 -8.01
N LEU A 506 22.36 15.78 -8.79
CA LEU A 506 23.35 15.36 -9.78
C LEU A 506 23.14 16.04 -11.14
N VAL A 507 22.02 16.69 -11.35
CA VAL A 507 21.68 17.42 -12.59
C VAL A 507 21.94 18.90 -12.37
N ARG A 508 22.86 19.48 -13.14
CA ARG A 508 23.20 20.90 -13.04
C ARG A 508 22.09 21.81 -13.56
N ASP A 509 21.99 23.00 -13.00
CA ASP A 509 21.05 24.01 -13.46
C ASP A 509 21.32 24.46 -14.90
N PRO A 510 20.29 24.84 -15.68
CA PRO A 510 20.47 25.36 -17.04
C PRO A 510 21.42 26.55 -17.09
N ASP A 511 21.33 27.48 -16.12
CA ASP A 511 22.18 28.66 -16.04
C ASP A 511 23.64 28.32 -15.75
N GLU A 512 23.87 27.32 -14.89
CA GLU A 512 25.22 26.82 -14.59
C GLU A 512 25.84 26.14 -15.82
N VAL A 513 25.07 25.30 -16.52
CA VAL A 513 25.49 24.65 -17.77
C VAL A 513 25.82 25.70 -18.84
N ALA A 514 24.96 26.74 -18.99
CA ALA A 514 25.21 27.85 -19.91
C ALA A 514 26.48 28.63 -19.55
N GLY A 515 26.73 28.84 -18.26
CA GLY A 515 27.96 29.46 -17.75
C GLY A 515 29.20 28.65 -18.09
N ILE A 516 29.18 27.34 -17.84
CA ILE A 516 30.27 26.40 -18.15
C ILE A 516 30.55 26.38 -19.67
N ARG A 517 29.47 26.34 -20.49
CA ARG A 517 29.60 26.35 -21.96
C ARG A 517 30.20 27.67 -22.49
N LYS A 518 29.79 28.81 -21.92
CA LYS A 518 30.38 30.14 -22.27
C LYS A 518 31.85 30.18 -21.89
N ALA A 519 32.22 29.68 -20.73
CA ALA A 519 33.63 29.61 -20.30
C ALA A 519 34.45 28.68 -21.19
N LYS A 520 33.94 27.51 -21.56
CA LYS A 520 34.59 26.59 -22.50
C LYS A 520 34.73 27.20 -23.91
N ALA A 521 33.68 27.86 -24.40
CA ALA A 521 33.74 28.52 -25.71
C ALA A 521 34.72 29.68 -25.73
N ALA A 522 34.87 30.44 -24.64
CA ALA A 522 35.85 31.50 -24.51
C ALA A 522 37.27 30.94 -24.48
N ALA A 523 37.50 29.87 -23.74
CA ALA A 523 38.80 29.18 -23.70
C ALA A 523 39.19 28.57 -25.07
N ALA A 524 38.23 27.94 -25.77
CA ALA A 524 38.46 27.39 -27.11
C ALA A 524 38.80 28.50 -28.14
N LYS A 525 38.13 29.66 -28.07
CA LYS A 525 38.46 30.84 -28.92
C LYS A 525 39.85 31.40 -28.62
N GLN A 526 40.27 31.43 -27.35
CA GLN A 526 41.63 31.81 -26.97
C GLN A 526 42.69 30.82 -27.50
N GLN A 527 42.43 29.51 -27.40
CA GLN A 527 43.30 28.51 -27.97
C GLN A 527 43.41 28.62 -29.50
N GLN A 528 42.28 28.71 -30.20
CA GLN A 528 42.29 28.93 -31.66
C GLN A 528 43.02 30.20 -32.08
N GLY A 529 42.82 31.30 -31.31
CA GLY A 529 43.56 32.53 -31.52
C GLY A 529 45.04 32.40 -31.33
N MET A 530 45.50 31.62 -30.31
CA MET A 530 46.92 31.32 -30.08
C MET A 530 47.49 30.38 -31.14
N GLU A 531 46.73 29.39 -31.61
CA GLU A 531 47.14 28.48 -32.69
C GLU A 531 47.25 29.25 -34.02
N GLN A 532 46.30 30.13 -34.37
CA GLN A 532 46.39 30.99 -35.54
C GLN A 532 47.53 31.97 -35.47
N LEU A 533 47.82 32.55 -34.30
CA LEU A 533 48.97 33.40 -34.07
C LEU A 533 50.30 32.62 -34.23
N THR A 534 50.38 31.41 -33.74
CA THR A 534 51.53 30.50 -33.88
C THR A 534 51.71 30.03 -35.31
N GLU A 535 50.64 29.76 -36.06
CA GLU A 535 50.69 29.42 -37.48
C GLU A 535 51.08 30.65 -38.36
N ALA A 536 50.52 31.81 -38.07
CA ALA A 536 50.93 33.07 -38.73
C ALA A 536 52.38 33.45 -38.47
N LEU A 537 52.90 33.18 -37.27
CA LEU A 537 54.32 33.35 -36.93
C LEU A 537 55.22 32.31 -37.57
N LYS A 538 54.74 31.07 -37.80
CA LYS A 538 55.45 30.03 -38.55
C LYS A 538 55.46 30.28 -40.07
N GLY A 539 54.37 30.83 -40.61
CA GLY A 539 54.22 31.18 -42.05
C GLY A 539 55.00 32.45 -42.47
N ALA A 540 55.29 33.34 -41.55
CA ALA A 540 56.06 34.58 -41.76
C ALA A 540 57.58 34.37 -41.67
N GLY A 541 58.11 33.20 -41.92
CA GLY A 541 59.55 32.86 -42.24
C GLY A 541 60.67 33.71 -41.66
N ALA A 542 60.46 34.62 -40.72
CA ALA A 542 61.46 35.49 -40.18
C ALA A 542 61.04 36.05 -38.83
N ALA A 543 61.43 35.40 -37.73
CA ALA A 543 61.68 36.13 -36.49
C ALA A 543 62.03 35.19 -35.33
N ALA A 544 63.17 34.67 -35.28
CA ALA A 544 63.74 34.05 -34.09
C ALA A 544 64.01 35.01 -32.90
N PRO A 545 63.98 36.37 -33.02
CA PRO A 545 64.21 37.21 -31.84
C PRO A 545 62.94 37.73 -31.14
N ALA A 546 61.68 37.43 -31.61
CA ALA A 546 60.46 37.99 -31.02
C ALA A 546 59.86 37.14 -29.90
N LEU A 547 60.27 35.88 -29.75
CA LEU A 547 59.74 34.96 -28.74
C LEU A 547 60.24 35.20 -27.30
N ASP A 548 61.29 36.03 -27.14
CA ASP A 548 61.86 36.34 -25.82
C ASP A 548 61.24 37.56 -25.10
N ARG A 549 60.21 38.17 -25.72
CA ARG A 549 59.53 39.36 -25.18
C ARG A 549 58.09 39.14 -24.70
N LEU A 550 57.62 37.92 -24.59
CA LEU A 550 56.31 37.66 -23.98
C LEU A 550 56.43 37.73 -22.45
N PRO A 551 55.53 38.49 -21.79
CA PRO A 551 55.60 38.67 -20.35
C PRO A 551 55.38 37.32 -19.62
N ARG A 552 56.19 37.09 -18.59
CA ARG A 552 56.25 35.87 -17.74
C ARG A 552 54.92 35.52 -17.04
N THR A 553 53.82 36.23 -17.26
CA THR A 553 52.49 36.00 -16.73
C THR A 553 51.74 34.83 -17.43
N ALA A 554 52.15 34.43 -18.65
CA ALA A 554 51.53 33.31 -19.36
C ALA A 554 52.02 31.90 -18.90
N ARG A 555 53.15 31.85 -18.19
CA ARG A 555 53.73 30.56 -17.71
C ARG A 555 53.13 29.99 -16.41
N LYS A 556 52.25 30.73 -15.73
CA LYS A 556 51.62 30.30 -14.47
C LYS A 556 50.30 29.58 -14.60
N VAL A 557 49.72 29.48 -15.81
CA VAL A 557 48.43 28.87 -16.02
C VAL A 557 48.54 27.35 -16.22
N ASP A 558 49.68 26.84 -16.74
CA ASP A 558 49.85 25.40 -16.93
C ASP A 558 50.12 24.58 -15.63
N SER A 559 50.57 25.27 -14.56
CA SER A 559 50.80 24.57 -13.28
C SER A 559 49.55 24.49 -12.39
N ALA A 560 48.50 25.27 -12.69
CA ALA A 560 47.27 25.24 -11.92
C ALA A 560 46.31 24.12 -12.41
N PHE A 561 46.44 23.67 -13.66
CA PHE A 561 45.59 22.58 -14.19
C PHE A 561 46.19 21.17 -14.00
N ALA A 562 47.52 21.07 -13.74
CA ALA A 562 48.16 19.80 -13.47
C ALA A 562 47.89 19.28 -12.04
N ASN A 563 47.52 20.16 -11.10
CA ASN A 563 47.26 19.78 -9.69
C ASN A 563 45.81 19.55 -9.33
N ALA A 564 44.87 19.76 -10.26
CA ALA A 564 43.42 19.49 -10.02
C ALA A 564 42.96 18.09 -10.48
N GLY A 565 43.88 17.28 -11.06
CA GLY A 565 43.61 15.95 -11.58
C GLY A 565 44.16 14.78 -10.76
N ALA A 566 44.79 15.06 -9.60
CA ALA A 566 45.35 14.02 -8.74
C ALA A 566 44.88 14.20 -7.29
N GLY A 567 43.62 13.86 -7.05
CA GLY A 567 43.04 13.93 -5.71
C GLY A 567 41.59 13.46 -5.70
N SER A 568 41.41 12.16 -5.45
CA SER A 568 40.24 11.33 -5.17
C SER A 568 39.39 10.89 -6.34
#